data_c8b2de454451d55942110545cd3c99ff
#
_entry.id   c8b2de454451d55942110545cd3c99ff
#
_cell.length_a   1.000
_cell.length_b   1.000
_cell.length_c   1.000
_cell.angle_alpha   90.00
_cell.angle_beta   90.00
_cell.angle_gamma   90.00
#
_symmetry.space_group_name_H-M   'P 1'
#
loop_
_entity.id
_entity.type
_entity.pdbx_description
1 polymer ?
#
loop_
_entity_poly.entity_id
_entity_poly.type
_entity_poly.pdbx_seq_one_letter_code
_entity_poly.pdbx_strand_id
1 'polypeptide(L)'
;EIGALTGRRPICYRPPWGVLALLDYLYLRPYRIVLWSFLTGDWSRKSTPARVKETILARVQHGDIVLLHDGYGDNFRADPEAPSRTVAGLADALETVRDWGYEFVTVSQLMERHQRSASFPIWKRCLAASFMMLDRAIRRVIGVKHFRSRDDFVHGHLKTYRGPTLVLSDGTTLERGDLILNLHFNNELMVQMAKEAAGMTQLAVQLVRSGSAFLPYLAQKLEHDSQLRKVKALYGVSLLYRGTRQFGFDVFDLPDGFFRSFSGVYLRLMMAVIHPEGKERVERRTQFLVPKIVAMSRDRFVSRYLHGPEQPKGRSRSPALTTR
;
A
#
# COMPACT_ATOMS: atom_id res chain seq x y z
N GLU A 1 -27.52 22.75 -24.62
CA GLU A 1 -28.55 21.70 -24.59
C GLU A 1 -28.60 20.98 -23.21
N ILE A 2 -27.52 20.31 -22.73
CA ILE A 2 -27.54 19.54 -21.46
C ILE A 2 -28.01 20.43 -20.30
N GLY A 3 -27.50 21.66 -20.18
CA GLY A 3 -27.91 22.57 -19.12
C GLY A 3 -29.37 22.98 -19.18
N ALA A 4 -29.96 23.09 -20.39
CA ALA A 4 -31.38 23.40 -20.57
C ALA A 4 -32.27 22.18 -20.16
N LEU A 5 -31.79 20.95 -20.41
CA LEU A 5 -32.54 19.74 -20.10
C LEU A 5 -32.44 19.35 -18.59
N THR A 6 -31.27 19.56 -18.00
CA THR A 6 -30.99 19.08 -16.64
C THR A 6 -31.05 20.17 -15.55
N GLY A 7 -31.19 21.44 -15.94
CA GLY A 7 -31.06 22.59 -15.03
C GLY A 7 -29.64 22.81 -14.49
N ARG A 8 -28.65 22.01 -14.90
CA ARG A 8 -27.28 22.08 -14.42
C ARG A 8 -26.29 22.18 -15.57
N ARG A 9 -25.40 23.17 -15.51
CA ARG A 9 -24.35 23.35 -16.52
C ARG A 9 -23.26 22.29 -16.28
N PRO A 10 -22.86 21.48 -17.30
CA PRO A 10 -21.74 20.54 -17.19
C PRO A 10 -20.44 21.28 -16.88
N ILE A 11 -19.63 20.73 -16.01
CA ILE A 11 -18.30 21.25 -15.67
C ILE A 11 -17.15 20.34 -16.14
N CYS A 12 -17.47 19.06 -16.40
CA CYS A 12 -16.53 18.08 -16.91
C CYS A 12 -16.89 17.68 -18.34
N TYR A 13 -15.87 17.39 -19.13
CA TYR A 13 -15.99 16.88 -20.49
C TYR A 13 -15.04 15.71 -20.69
N ARG A 14 -15.54 14.63 -21.26
CA ARG A 14 -14.72 13.50 -21.68
C ARG A 14 -14.78 13.41 -23.20
N PRO A 15 -13.63 13.57 -23.89
CA PRO A 15 -13.60 13.50 -25.33
C PRO A 15 -13.93 12.07 -25.79
N PRO A 16 -14.73 11.91 -26.84
CA PRO A 16 -14.95 10.63 -27.48
C PRO A 16 -13.60 10.00 -27.85
N TRP A 17 -13.44 8.70 -27.59
CA TRP A 17 -12.20 7.96 -27.84
C TRP A 17 -10.95 8.49 -27.11
N GLY A 18 -11.07 9.49 -26.24
CA GLY A 18 -9.94 10.15 -25.59
C GLY A 18 -9.12 11.04 -26.52
N VAL A 19 -9.62 11.31 -27.72
CA VAL A 19 -8.90 12.11 -28.73
C VAL A 19 -9.34 13.55 -28.64
N LEU A 20 -8.36 14.46 -28.61
CA LEU A 20 -8.55 15.91 -28.64
C LEU A 20 -7.75 16.50 -29.80
N ALA A 21 -8.41 17.29 -30.64
CA ALA A 21 -7.73 18.13 -31.61
C ALA A 21 -7.19 19.40 -30.94
N LEU A 22 -6.19 20.02 -31.53
CA LEU A 22 -5.58 21.24 -30.97
C LEU A 22 -6.61 22.37 -30.75
N LEU A 23 -7.58 22.50 -31.64
CA LEU A 23 -8.66 23.50 -31.55
C LEU A 23 -9.64 23.19 -30.43
N ASP A 24 -9.83 21.94 -30.06
CA ASP A 24 -10.73 21.55 -28.97
C ASP A 24 -10.31 22.20 -27.64
N TYR A 25 -9.01 22.36 -27.41
CA TYR A 25 -8.50 23.05 -26.22
C TYR A 25 -8.99 24.49 -26.10
N LEU A 26 -9.28 25.15 -27.20
CA LEU A 26 -9.81 26.55 -27.21
C LEU A 26 -11.29 26.56 -26.83
N TYR A 27 -12.07 25.65 -27.40
CA TYR A 27 -13.53 25.57 -27.18
C TYR A 27 -13.87 24.92 -25.85
N LEU A 28 -13.05 24.00 -25.37
CA LEU A 28 -13.26 23.25 -24.12
C LEU A 28 -12.69 23.95 -22.88
N ARG A 29 -12.13 25.16 -23.00
CA ARG A 29 -11.63 25.96 -21.87
C ARG A 29 -12.58 26.04 -20.66
N PRO A 30 -13.91 26.15 -20.83
CA PRO A 30 -14.85 26.18 -19.71
C PRO A 30 -15.02 24.87 -19.01
N TYR A 31 -14.54 23.79 -19.60
CA TYR A 31 -14.69 22.43 -19.09
C TYR A 31 -13.39 21.84 -18.58
N ARG A 32 -13.50 20.98 -17.57
CA ARG A 32 -12.39 20.14 -17.12
C ARG A 32 -12.39 18.86 -17.96
N ILE A 33 -11.30 18.62 -18.68
CA ILE A 33 -11.13 17.42 -19.48
C ILE A 33 -10.81 16.28 -18.56
N VAL A 34 -11.62 15.21 -18.60
CA VAL A 34 -11.51 14.04 -17.75
C VAL A 34 -11.28 12.81 -18.62
N LEU A 35 -10.11 12.22 -18.51
CA LEU A 35 -9.79 10.94 -19.14
C LEU A 35 -10.01 9.80 -18.14
N TRP A 36 -9.28 8.72 -18.28
CA TRP A 36 -9.34 7.54 -17.42
C TRP A 36 -7.93 7.02 -17.12
N SER A 37 -7.81 6.24 -16.06
CA SER A 37 -6.53 5.62 -15.68
C SER A 37 -6.28 4.34 -16.47
N PHE A 38 -7.33 3.53 -16.65
CA PHE A 38 -7.25 2.30 -17.44
C PHE A 38 -8.62 1.84 -17.97
N LEU A 39 -8.54 0.93 -18.92
CA LEU A 39 -9.66 0.27 -19.59
C LEU A 39 -9.69 -1.20 -19.17
N THR A 40 -10.88 -1.78 -19.10
CA THR A 40 -11.06 -3.20 -18.83
C THR A 40 -11.10 -4.06 -20.09
N GLY A 41 -11.35 -3.44 -21.23
CA GLY A 41 -11.58 -4.15 -22.50
C GLY A 41 -12.95 -4.84 -22.56
N ASP A 42 -13.89 -4.37 -21.76
CA ASP A 42 -15.24 -4.91 -21.56
C ASP A 42 -16.08 -4.94 -22.85
N TRP A 43 -15.84 -4.05 -23.79
CA TRP A 43 -16.51 -4.01 -25.10
C TRP A 43 -16.10 -5.15 -26.05
N SER A 44 -15.05 -5.87 -25.75
CA SER A 44 -14.51 -6.91 -26.61
C SER A 44 -15.41 -8.16 -26.58
N ARG A 45 -15.63 -8.80 -27.74
CA ARG A 45 -16.30 -10.10 -27.83
C ARG A 45 -15.61 -11.19 -27.01
N LYS A 46 -14.32 -11.04 -26.73
CA LYS A 46 -13.54 -11.95 -25.89
C LYS A 46 -13.62 -11.62 -24.40
N SER A 47 -14.36 -10.59 -24.03
CA SER A 47 -14.53 -10.21 -22.65
C SER A 47 -15.49 -11.16 -21.93
N THR A 48 -15.18 -11.47 -20.68
CA THR A 48 -16.02 -12.23 -19.77
C THR A 48 -16.18 -11.46 -18.46
N PRO A 49 -17.24 -11.71 -17.67
CA PRO A 49 -17.38 -11.10 -16.35
C PRO A 49 -16.14 -11.30 -15.47
N ALA A 50 -15.59 -12.51 -15.47
CA ALA A 50 -14.36 -12.83 -14.74
C ALA A 50 -13.17 -11.93 -15.17
N ARG A 51 -12.98 -11.76 -16.49
CA ARG A 51 -11.90 -10.92 -17.03
C ARG A 51 -12.06 -9.45 -16.66
N VAL A 52 -13.29 -8.92 -16.68
CA VAL A 52 -13.58 -7.55 -16.24
C VAL A 52 -13.20 -7.38 -14.76
N LYS A 53 -13.71 -8.30 -13.90
CA LYS A 53 -13.37 -8.36 -12.47
C LYS A 53 -11.87 -8.41 -12.24
N GLU A 54 -11.18 -9.40 -12.79
CA GLU A 54 -9.74 -9.60 -12.64
C GLU A 54 -8.95 -8.37 -13.08
N THR A 55 -9.33 -7.75 -14.21
CA THR A 55 -8.64 -6.54 -14.69
C THR A 55 -8.77 -5.38 -13.71
N ILE A 56 -9.97 -5.18 -13.14
CA ILE A 56 -10.21 -4.14 -12.13
C ILE A 56 -9.37 -4.45 -10.88
N LEU A 57 -9.48 -5.66 -10.34
CA LEU A 57 -8.80 -6.03 -9.10
C LEU A 57 -7.26 -6.00 -9.22
N ALA A 58 -6.74 -6.35 -10.41
CA ALA A 58 -5.29 -6.34 -10.65
C ALA A 58 -4.71 -4.92 -10.81
N ARG A 59 -5.52 -3.94 -11.26
CA ARG A 59 -5.00 -2.62 -11.69
C ARG A 59 -5.46 -1.47 -10.82
N VAL A 60 -6.62 -1.58 -10.14
CA VAL A 60 -7.20 -0.45 -9.41
C VAL A 60 -6.28 0.07 -8.33
N GLN A 61 -6.08 1.38 -8.34
CA GLN A 61 -5.32 2.13 -7.35
C GLN A 61 -6.13 3.30 -6.84
N HIS A 62 -5.62 3.94 -5.78
CA HIS A 62 -6.28 5.13 -5.24
C HIS A 62 -6.25 6.29 -6.25
N GLY A 63 -7.40 6.92 -6.43
CA GLY A 63 -7.55 8.03 -7.35
C GLY A 63 -7.83 7.64 -8.81
N ASP A 64 -7.94 6.35 -9.10
CA ASP A 64 -8.22 5.89 -10.44
C ASP A 64 -9.63 6.22 -10.93
N ILE A 65 -9.71 6.48 -12.22
CA ILE A 65 -10.94 6.56 -12.99
C ILE A 65 -10.94 5.37 -13.96
N VAL A 66 -11.81 4.41 -13.71
CA VAL A 66 -11.96 3.21 -14.55
C VAL A 66 -12.99 3.50 -15.66
N LEU A 67 -12.61 3.23 -16.91
CA LEU A 67 -13.53 3.35 -18.03
C LEU A 67 -14.17 2.00 -18.36
N LEU A 68 -15.49 2.00 -18.41
CA LEU A 68 -16.36 0.89 -18.77
C LEU A 68 -17.37 1.37 -19.82
N HIS A 69 -18.02 0.45 -20.50
CA HIS A 69 -18.97 0.74 -21.58
C HIS A 69 -20.32 0.09 -21.26
N ASP A 70 -21.38 0.86 -21.48
CA ASP A 70 -22.78 0.45 -21.31
C ASP A 70 -23.51 0.24 -22.67
N GLY A 71 -22.79 0.46 -23.76
CA GLY A 71 -23.29 0.29 -25.11
C GLY A 71 -22.15 0.35 -26.13
N TYR A 72 -22.51 0.29 -27.40
CA TYR A 72 -21.53 0.26 -28.52
C TYR A 72 -21.68 1.41 -29.50
N GLY A 73 -22.69 2.25 -29.34
CA GLY A 73 -23.10 3.19 -30.38
C GLY A 73 -23.49 2.46 -31.67
N ASP A 74 -23.22 3.06 -32.81
CA ASP A 74 -23.56 2.50 -34.13
C ASP A 74 -22.52 1.52 -34.67
N ASN A 75 -21.74 0.87 -33.82
CA ASN A 75 -20.72 -0.07 -34.26
C ASN A 75 -21.30 -1.46 -34.54
N PHE A 76 -21.56 -1.77 -35.82
CA PHE A 76 -22.11 -3.04 -36.29
C PHE A 76 -21.32 -4.30 -35.90
N ARG A 77 -20.10 -4.17 -35.39
CA ARG A 77 -19.25 -5.27 -34.91
C ARG A 77 -19.32 -5.50 -33.41
N ALA A 78 -20.11 -4.71 -32.72
CA ALA A 78 -20.23 -4.80 -31.28
C ALA A 78 -21.04 -6.05 -30.87
N ASP A 79 -20.73 -6.54 -29.69
CA ASP A 79 -21.40 -7.72 -29.13
C ASP A 79 -22.58 -7.27 -28.26
N PRO A 80 -23.83 -7.64 -28.57
CA PRO A 80 -25.02 -7.28 -27.81
C PRO A 80 -24.95 -7.67 -26.32
N GLU A 81 -24.20 -8.72 -26.00
CA GLU A 81 -24.08 -9.24 -24.64
C GLU A 81 -22.99 -8.55 -23.81
N ALA A 82 -22.19 -7.67 -24.43
CA ALA A 82 -21.06 -7.03 -23.71
C ALA A 82 -21.52 -6.22 -22.49
N PRO A 83 -22.60 -5.39 -22.53
CA PRO A 83 -23.03 -4.66 -21.34
C PRO A 83 -23.44 -5.58 -20.18
N SER A 84 -24.13 -6.68 -20.45
CA SER A 84 -24.51 -7.65 -19.41
C SER A 84 -23.29 -8.26 -18.73
N ARG A 85 -22.26 -8.60 -19.51
CA ARG A 85 -20.99 -9.09 -18.98
C ARG A 85 -20.23 -8.03 -18.18
N THR A 86 -20.25 -6.78 -18.64
CA THR A 86 -19.66 -5.64 -17.95
C THR A 86 -20.31 -5.44 -16.59
N VAL A 87 -21.66 -5.43 -16.54
CA VAL A 87 -22.42 -5.28 -15.30
C VAL A 87 -22.12 -6.41 -14.31
N ALA A 88 -22.14 -7.66 -14.77
CA ALA A 88 -21.87 -8.82 -13.92
C ALA A 88 -20.44 -8.79 -13.34
N GLY A 89 -19.43 -8.52 -14.17
CA GLY A 89 -18.05 -8.43 -13.71
C GLY A 89 -17.77 -7.24 -12.81
N LEU A 90 -18.48 -6.13 -13.05
CA LEU A 90 -18.38 -4.93 -12.22
C LEU A 90 -19.01 -5.15 -10.84
N ALA A 91 -20.19 -5.77 -10.75
CA ALA A 91 -20.85 -6.05 -9.48
C ALA A 91 -19.92 -6.80 -8.51
N ASP A 92 -19.34 -7.91 -8.97
CA ASP A 92 -18.38 -8.69 -8.20
C ASP A 92 -17.12 -7.93 -7.82
N ALA A 93 -16.62 -7.07 -8.73
CA ALA A 93 -15.42 -6.27 -8.47
C ALA A 93 -15.67 -5.19 -7.41
N LEU A 94 -16.84 -4.54 -7.44
CA LEU A 94 -17.20 -3.45 -6.53
C LEU A 94 -17.23 -3.90 -5.07
N GLU A 95 -17.78 -5.09 -4.78
CA GLU A 95 -17.76 -5.65 -3.43
C GLU A 95 -16.33 -5.81 -2.93
N THR A 96 -15.50 -6.49 -3.70
CA THR A 96 -14.10 -6.73 -3.33
C THR A 96 -13.32 -5.42 -3.16
N VAL A 97 -13.51 -4.44 -4.05
CA VAL A 97 -12.83 -3.15 -3.97
C VAL A 97 -13.29 -2.36 -2.74
N ARG A 98 -14.58 -2.46 -2.36
CA ARG A 98 -15.12 -1.88 -1.13
C ARG A 98 -14.51 -2.53 0.11
N ASP A 99 -14.39 -3.86 0.13
CA ASP A 99 -13.78 -4.60 1.23
C ASP A 99 -12.29 -4.25 1.40
N TRP A 100 -11.63 -3.84 0.32
CA TRP A 100 -10.29 -3.29 0.38
C TRP A 100 -10.22 -1.86 0.96
N GLY A 101 -11.37 -1.27 1.33
CA GLY A 101 -11.46 0.06 1.92
C GLY A 101 -11.47 1.21 0.91
N TYR A 102 -11.72 0.93 -0.37
CA TYR A 102 -11.92 1.99 -1.36
C TYR A 102 -13.31 2.59 -1.24
N GLU A 103 -13.39 3.90 -1.43
CA GLU A 103 -14.62 4.66 -1.54
C GLU A 103 -14.86 5.04 -3.00
N PHE A 104 -16.10 4.84 -3.46
CA PHE A 104 -16.52 5.27 -4.79
C PHE A 104 -17.03 6.71 -4.72
N VAL A 105 -16.45 7.56 -5.52
CA VAL A 105 -16.74 8.99 -5.51
C VAL A 105 -17.00 9.51 -6.93
N THR A 106 -17.69 10.63 -7.03
CA THR A 106 -17.83 11.33 -8.33
C THR A 106 -16.50 11.97 -8.73
N VAL A 107 -16.33 12.25 -10.01
CA VAL A 107 -15.15 12.96 -10.53
C VAL A 107 -14.97 14.31 -9.82
N SER A 108 -16.05 15.04 -9.56
CA SER A 108 -15.99 16.31 -8.83
C SER A 108 -15.44 16.14 -7.42
N GLN A 109 -15.93 15.14 -6.66
CA GLN A 109 -15.42 14.83 -5.33
C GLN A 109 -13.96 14.39 -5.36
N LEU A 110 -13.57 13.58 -6.35
CA LEU A 110 -12.17 13.18 -6.55
C LEU A 110 -11.27 14.40 -6.77
N MET A 111 -11.70 15.33 -7.61
CA MET A 111 -10.96 16.56 -7.90
C MET A 111 -10.85 17.46 -6.67
N GLU A 112 -11.92 17.62 -5.90
CA GLU A 112 -11.91 18.40 -4.65
C GLU A 112 -10.94 17.79 -3.62
N ARG A 113 -10.96 16.48 -3.47
CA ARG A 113 -10.03 15.76 -2.59
C ARG A 113 -8.58 15.95 -3.03
N HIS A 114 -8.34 15.86 -4.33
CA HIS A 114 -7.01 16.11 -4.91
C HIS A 114 -6.55 17.56 -4.69
N GLN A 115 -7.42 18.54 -4.86
CA GLN A 115 -7.10 19.94 -4.60
C GLN A 115 -6.80 20.20 -3.11
N ARG A 116 -7.54 19.57 -2.19
CA ARG A 116 -7.26 19.66 -0.74
C ARG A 116 -5.91 19.02 -0.39
N SER A 117 -5.56 17.89 -1.01
CA SER A 117 -4.25 17.26 -0.80
C SER A 117 -3.11 18.01 -1.48
N ALA A 118 -3.36 18.69 -2.61
CA ALA A 118 -2.38 19.53 -3.29
C ALA A 118 -2.09 20.86 -2.54
N SER A 119 -2.95 21.25 -1.61
CA SER A 119 -2.76 22.46 -0.78
C SER A 119 -1.78 22.26 0.39
N PHE A 120 -0.85 21.31 0.28
CA PHE A 120 0.27 21.24 1.22
C PHE A 120 1.06 22.56 1.20
N PRO A 121 1.18 23.25 2.32
CA PRO A 121 1.93 24.51 2.39
C PRO A 121 3.34 24.33 1.79
N ILE A 122 3.84 25.33 1.10
CA ILE A 122 5.15 25.28 0.42
C ILE A 122 6.26 24.81 1.37
N TRP A 123 6.24 25.26 2.62
CA TRP A 123 7.22 24.86 3.62
C TRP A 123 7.18 23.34 3.92
N LYS A 124 5.99 22.71 3.95
CA LYS A 124 5.86 21.25 4.10
C LYS A 124 6.41 20.50 2.89
N ARG A 125 6.21 21.07 1.68
CA ARG A 125 6.77 20.49 0.44
C ARG A 125 8.30 20.56 0.46
N CYS A 126 8.87 21.70 0.89
CA CYS A 126 10.31 21.86 1.05
C CYS A 126 10.86 20.91 2.13
N LEU A 127 10.20 20.81 3.28
CA LEU A 127 10.58 19.90 4.35
C LEU A 127 10.55 18.44 3.90
N ALA A 128 9.49 18.04 3.20
CA ALA A 128 9.38 16.70 2.62
C ALA A 128 10.51 16.43 1.62
N ALA A 129 10.80 17.37 0.72
CA ALA A 129 11.86 17.24 -0.27
C ALA A 129 13.24 17.11 0.40
N SER A 130 13.54 17.96 1.38
CA SER A 130 14.80 17.90 2.13
C SER A 130 14.95 16.59 2.91
N PHE A 131 13.88 16.14 3.55
CA PHE A 131 13.84 14.85 4.24
C PHE A 131 14.09 13.68 3.25
N MET A 132 13.45 13.70 2.08
CA MET A 132 13.63 12.67 1.06
C MET A 132 15.06 12.65 0.49
N MET A 133 15.70 13.82 0.34
CA MET A 133 17.10 13.90 -0.07
C MET A 133 18.02 13.28 0.98
N LEU A 134 17.80 13.63 2.26
CA LEU A 134 18.57 13.06 3.38
C LEU A 134 18.36 11.54 3.48
N ASP A 135 17.14 11.08 3.40
CA ASP A 135 16.79 9.65 3.44
C ASP A 135 17.47 8.87 2.30
N ARG A 136 17.47 9.42 1.07
CA ARG A 136 18.18 8.82 -0.08
C ARG A 136 19.70 8.75 0.16
N ALA A 137 20.29 9.81 0.73
CA ALA A 137 21.70 9.83 1.05
C ALA A 137 22.04 8.78 2.12
N ILE A 138 21.27 8.71 3.20
CA ILE A 138 21.45 7.72 4.26
C ILE A 138 21.31 6.29 3.71
N ARG A 139 20.28 6.00 2.92
CA ARG A 139 20.09 4.67 2.31
C ARG A 139 21.22 4.28 1.38
N ARG A 140 21.77 5.24 0.62
CA ARG A 140 22.93 4.99 -0.25
C ARG A 140 24.17 4.64 0.56
N VAL A 141 24.44 5.37 1.63
CA VAL A 141 25.60 5.12 2.54
C VAL A 141 25.46 3.77 3.26
N ILE A 142 24.25 3.42 3.71
CA ILE A 142 23.99 2.15 4.41
C ILE A 142 23.96 0.94 3.44
N GLY A 143 23.86 1.18 2.13
CA GLY A 143 23.83 0.12 1.14
C GLY A 143 22.49 -0.63 1.08
N VAL A 144 21.39 0.06 1.35
CA VAL A 144 20.03 -0.52 1.27
C VAL A 144 19.73 -0.89 -0.18
N LYS A 145 19.32 -2.15 -0.40
CA LYS A 145 19.00 -2.69 -1.71
C LYS A 145 17.50 -2.88 -1.89
N HIS A 146 17.05 -2.77 -3.13
CA HIS A 146 15.71 -3.16 -3.53
C HIS A 146 15.66 -4.67 -3.74
N PHE A 147 14.53 -5.30 -3.45
CA PHE A 147 14.37 -6.74 -3.66
C PHE A 147 13.94 -7.06 -5.09
N ARG A 148 13.02 -6.28 -5.65
CA ARG A 148 12.49 -6.42 -7.01
C ARG A 148 12.63 -5.11 -7.81
N SER A 149 12.13 -4.01 -7.25
CA SER A 149 12.11 -2.70 -7.89
C SER A 149 12.26 -1.57 -6.88
N ARG A 150 12.38 -0.33 -7.37
CA ARG A 150 12.36 0.87 -6.51
C ARG A 150 11.03 1.07 -5.78
N ASP A 151 9.96 0.52 -6.33
CA ASP A 151 8.60 0.65 -5.82
C ASP A 151 8.24 -0.46 -4.83
N ASP A 152 9.21 -1.28 -4.42
CA ASP A 152 8.99 -2.27 -3.38
C ASP A 152 8.54 -1.60 -2.08
N PHE A 153 7.54 -2.21 -1.42
CA PHE A 153 6.98 -1.71 -0.16
C PHE A 153 8.02 -1.61 0.96
N VAL A 154 8.96 -2.57 0.96
CA VAL A 154 10.06 -2.66 1.93
C VAL A 154 11.37 -2.83 1.19
N HIS A 155 12.38 -2.14 1.63
CA HIS A 155 13.78 -2.31 1.23
C HIS A 155 14.55 -2.99 2.34
N GLY A 156 15.70 -3.58 2.04
CA GLY A 156 16.48 -4.24 3.07
C GLY A 156 17.96 -4.33 2.74
N HIS A 157 18.75 -4.58 3.78
CA HIS A 157 20.16 -4.92 3.66
C HIS A 157 20.57 -5.92 4.73
N LEU A 158 21.56 -6.74 4.38
CA LEU A 158 22.18 -7.65 5.32
C LEU A 158 23.01 -6.88 6.34
N LYS A 159 22.85 -7.20 7.61
CA LYS A 159 23.54 -6.55 8.70
C LYS A 159 23.83 -7.55 9.82
N THR A 160 24.98 -7.40 10.46
CA THR A 160 25.27 -8.10 11.71
C THR A 160 24.51 -7.46 12.86
N TYR A 161 23.78 -8.25 13.62
CA TYR A 161 23.03 -7.78 14.78
C TYR A 161 24.00 -7.33 15.89
N ARG A 162 23.73 -6.20 16.50
CA ARG A 162 24.54 -5.60 17.57
C ARG A 162 23.72 -5.16 18.80
N GLY A 163 22.43 -5.51 18.81
CA GLY A 163 21.52 -5.17 19.91
C GLY A 163 21.63 -6.14 21.10
N PRO A 164 20.73 -5.99 22.09
CA PRO A 164 20.57 -6.93 23.19
C PRO A 164 20.00 -8.24 22.66
N THR A 165 20.20 -9.32 23.42
CA THR A 165 19.59 -10.62 23.13
C THR A 165 18.05 -10.50 23.09
N LEU A 166 17.43 -10.98 22.02
CA LEU A 166 15.97 -11.02 21.86
C LEU A 166 15.52 -12.46 21.73
N VAL A 167 14.53 -12.84 22.52
CA VAL A 167 13.86 -14.16 22.40
C VAL A 167 12.57 -13.94 21.62
N LEU A 168 12.51 -14.50 20.41
CA LEU A 168 11.35 -14.43 19.54
C LEU A 168 10.26 -15.41 19.98
N SER A 169 9.03 -15.18 19.55
CA SER A 169 7.88 -15.98 20.00
C SER A 169 7.90 -17.44 19.56
N ASP A 170 8.73 -17.80 18.59
CA ASP A 170 8.98 -19.18 18.16
C ASP A 170 10.14 -19.87 18.91
N GLY A 171 10.71 -19.20 19.92
CA GLY A 171 11.85 -19.70 20.69
C GLY A 171 13.22 -19.36 20.09
N THR A 172 13.28 -18.79 18.87
CA THR A 172 14.56 -18.37 18.28
C THR A 172 15.16 -17.23 19.07
N THR A 173 16.44 -17.39 19.49
CA THR A 173 17.19 -16.34 20.19
C THR A 173 18.06 -15.59 19.20
N LEU A 174 17.89 -14.27 19.12
CA LEU A 174 18.71 -13.38 18.31
C LEU A 174 19.79 -12.73 19.17
N GLU A 175 21.06 -13.00 18.85
CA GLU A 175 22.22 -12.58 19.64
C GLU A 175 23.17 -11.68 18.84
N ARG A 176 24.05 -10.97 19.56
CA ARG A 176 25.08 -10.15 18.93
C ARG A 176 26.00 -11.02 18.06
N GLY A 177 26.16 -10.66 16.79
CA GLY A 177 26.93 -11.41 15.81
C GLY A 177 26.05 -12.11 14.76
N ASP A 178 24.77 -12.35 15.06
CA ASP A 178 23.85 -12.98 14.13
C ASP A 178 23.63 -12.14 12.87
N LEU A 179 23.48 -12.80 11.73
CA LEU A 179 23.15 -12.13 10.47
C LEU A 179 21.64 -11.87 10.40
N ILE A 180 21.28 -10.61 10.19
CA ILE A 180 19.88 -10.18 10.05
C ILE A 180 19.63 -9.53 8.71
N LEU A 181 18.39 -9.62 8.24
CA LEU A 181 17.87 -8.79 7.17
C LEU A 181 17.21 -7.56 7.81
N ASN A 182 17.92 -6.42 7.76
CA ASN A 182 17.40 -5.18 8.29
C ASN A 182 16.44 -4.52 7.28
N LEU A 183 15.17 -4.43 7.64
CA LEU A 183 14.08 -3.95 6.80
C LEU A 183 13.80 -2.47 7.04
N HIS A 184 13.53 -1.76 5.95
CA HIS A 184 13.14 -0.36 5.95
C HIS A 184 11.92 -0.17 5.06
N PHE A 185 10.91 0.53 5.54
CA PHE A 185 9.81 0.94 4.70
C PHE A 185 10.30 1.86 3.58
N ASN A 186 9.64 1.75 2.43
CA ASN A 186 9.86 2.68 1.34
C ASN A 186 9.19 4.02 1.66
N ASN A 187 9.98 4.95 2.19
CA ASN A 187 9.48 6.27 2.60
C ASN A 187 8.92 7.07 1.41
N GLU A 188 9.44 6.88 0.20
CA GLU A 188 8.92 7.52 -1.02
C GLU A 188 7.52 7.05 -1.32
N LEU A 189 7.32 5.73 -1.32
CA LEU A 189 6.01 5.11 -1.52
C LEU A 189 5.04 5.50 -0.40
N MET A 190 5.50 5.52 0.86
CA MET A 190 4.67 5.93 2.00
C MET A 190 4.22 7.40 1.90
N VAL A 191 5.11 8.31 1.48
CA VAL A 191 4.76 9.72 1.26
C VAL A 191 3.77 9.85 0.10
N GLN A 192 3.96 9.09 -0.97
CA GLN A 192 3.03 9.06 -2.09
C GLN A 192 1.65 8.57 -1.65
N MET A 193 1.57 7.41 -1.00
CA MET A 193 0.32 6.86 -0.46
C MET A 193 -0.38 7.84 0.50
N ALA A 194 0.39 8.53 1.35
CA ALA A 194 -0.16 9.51 2.28
C ALA A 194 -0.72 10.77 1.59
N LYS A 195 -0.13 11.19 0.47
CA LYS A 195 -0.66 12.29 -0.35
C LYS A 195 -1.96 11.91 -1.05
N GLU A 196 -2.08 10.66 -1.44
CA GLU A 196 -3.21 10.12 -2.18
C GLU A 196 -4.36 9.68 -1.27
N ALA A 197 -4.06 9.34 -0.01
CA ALA A 197 -5.05 8.88 0.95
C ALA A 197 -5.97 10.03 1.44
N ALA A 198 -7.28 9.79 1.43
CA ALA A 198 -8.26 10.73 1.96
C ALA A 198 -8.25 10.82 3.50
N GLY A 199 -7.52 9.92 4.18
CA GLY A 199 -7.39 9.89 5.63
C GLY A 199 -6.58 8.70 6.14
N MET A 200 -6.39 8.65 7.46
CA MET A 200 -5.54 7.64 8.10
C MET A 200 -6.03 6.21 7.94
N THR A 201 -7.33 5.99 7.92
CA THR A 201 -7.90 4.65 7.74
C THR A 201 -7.55 4.10 6.35
N GLN A 202 -7.69 4.91 5.32
CA GLN A 202 -7.36 4.52 3.96
C GLN A 202 -5.87 4.27 3.80
N LEU A 203 -5.01 5.14 4.36
CA LEU A 203 -3.58 4.92 4.38
C LEU A 203 -3.21 3.61 5.06
N ALA A 204 -3.83 3.30 6.20
CA ALA A 204 -3.59 2.05 6.93
C ALA A 204 -3.98 0.82 6.07
N VAL A 205 -5.13 0.85 5.40
CA VAL A 205 -5.58 -0.22 4.50
C VAL A 205 -4.61 -0.41 3.33
N GLN A 206 -4.16 0.67 2.71
CA GLN A 206 -3.18 0.62 1.62
C GLN A 206 -1.86 0.02 2.08
N LEU A 207 -1.35 0.41 3.26
CA LEU A 207 -0.13 -0.14 3.85
C LEU A 207 -0.25 -1.64 4.13
N VAL A 208 -1.39 -2.07 4.69
CA VAL A 208 -1.66 -3.50 4.95
C VAL A 208 -1.70 -4.28 3.64
N ARG A 209 -2.39 -3.78 2.63
CA ARG A 209 -2.51 -4.41 1.31
C ARG A 209 -1.13 -4.55 0.63
N SER A 210 -0.35 -3.46 0.60
CA SER A 210 0.99 -3.47 0.01
C SER A 210 1.92 -4.43 0.73
N GLY A 211 1.85 -4.48 2.07
CA GLY A 211 2.57 -5.45 2.88
C GLY A 211 2.15 -6.88 2.55
N SER A 212 0.85 -7.18 2.56
CA SER A 212 0.33 -8.51 2.26
C SER A 212 0.71 -9.01 0.87
N ALA A 213 0.77 -8.13 -0.12
CA ALA A 213 1.19 -8.48 -1.48
C ALA A 213 2.70 -8.69 -1.61
N PHE A 214 3.50 -7.99 -0.81
CA PHE A 214 4.97 -8.03 -0.89
C PHE A 214 5.60 -9.17 -0.06
N LEU A 215 5.04 -9.48 1.11
CA LEU A 215 5.66 -10.44 2.05
C LEU A 215 5.80 -11.87 1.50
N PRO A 216 4.86 -12.44 0.72
CA PRO A 216 5.05 -13.74 0.06
C PRO A 216 6.22 -13.74 -0.92
N TYR A 217 6.40 -12.67 -1.69
CA TYR A 217 7.54 -12.51 -2.59
C TYR A 217 8.87 -12.48 -1.81
N LEU A 218 8.92 -11.74 -0.68
CA LEU A 218 10.11 -11.71 0.16
C LEU A 218 10.41 -13.09 0.76
N ALA A 219 9.39 -13.86 1.13
CA ALA A 219 9.56 -15.22 1.64
C ALA A 219 10.17 -16.16 0.58
N GLN A 220 9.69 -16.10 -0.66
CA GLN A 220 10.29 -16.83 -1.78
C GLN A 220 11.77 -16.45 -1.96
N LYS A 221 12.08 -15.17 -1.86
CA LYS A 221 13.45 -14.70 -1.99
C LYS A 221 14.36 -15.20 -0.85
N LEU A 222 13.86 -15.19 0.39
CA LEU A 222 14.56 -15.75 1.56
C LEU A 222 14.82 -17.24 1.42
N GLU A 223 13.95 -17.97 0.72
CA GLU A 223 14.10 -19.41 0.49
C GLU A 223 15.10 -19.73 -0.62
N HIS A 224 15.15 -18.95 -1.70
CA HIS A 224 15.92 -19.27 -2.90
C HIS A 224 17.29 -18.56 -3.00
N ASP A 225 17.45 -17.41 -2.36
CA ASP A 225 18.70 -16.64 -2.41
C ASP A 225 19.72 -17.16 -1.40
N SER A 226 20.89 -17.57 -1.86
CA SER A 226 21.95 -18.16 -1.05
C SER A 226 22.49 -17.25 0.08
N GLN A 227 22.44 -15.94 -0.12
CA GLN A 227 22.87 -14.96 0.87
C GLN A 227 21.77 -14.77 1.94
N LEU A 228 20.51 -14.71 1.51
CA LEU A 228 19.37 -14.50 2.38
C LEU A 228 19.02 -15.76 3.21
N ARG A 229 19.41 -16.96 2.75
CA ARG A 229 19.26 -18.20 3.53
C ARG A 229 20.06 -18.18 4.85
N LYS A 230 21.15 -17.43 4.90
CA LYS A 230 22.01 -17.32 6.10
C LYS A 230 21.44 -16.39 7.16
N VAL A 231 20.37 -15.68 6.84
CA VAL A 231 19.73 -14.72 7.76
C VAL A 231 19.01 -15.48 8.87
N LYS A 232 19.28 -15.13 10.12
CA LYS A 232 18.61 -15.71 11.27
C LYS A 232 17.25 -15.09 11.53
N ALA A 233 17.13 -13.77 11.33
CA ALA A 233 15.88 -13.05 11.52
C ALA A 233 15.75 -11.84 10.59
N LEU A 234 14.50 -11.47 10.31
CA LEU A 234 14.12 -10.18 9.76
C LEU A 234 14.00 -9.20 10.93
N TYR A 235 14.51 -8.00 10.76
CA TYR A 235 14.60 -6.99 11.82
C TYR A 235 14.27 -5.60 11.28
N GLY A 236 13.67 -4.76 12.08
CA GLY A 236 13.43 -3.35 11.75
C GLY A 236 13.10 -2.52 12.97
N VAL A 237 13.14 -1.20 12.81
CA VAL A 237 12.67 -0.24 13.82
C VAL A 237 11.54 0.58 13.22
N SER A 238 10.38 0.62 13.88
CA SER A 238 9.19 1.23 13.33
C SER A 238 8.33 1.93 14.37
N LEU A 239 7.72 3.05 13.98
CA LEU A 239 6.58 3.65 14.70
C LEU A 239 5.26 2.92 14.42
N LEU A 240 5.18 2.21 13.29
CA LEU A 240 3.99 1.48 12.85
C LEU A 240 3.95 0.05 13.40
N TYR A 241 4.65 -0.22 14.51
CA TYR A 241 4.80 -1.56 15.10
C TYR A 241 3.47 -2.26 15.41
N ARG A 242 2.41 -1.50 15.69
CA ARG A 242 1.07 -2.07 15.93
C ARG A 242 0.54 -2.80 14.69
N GLY A 243 0.76 -2.21 13.51
CA GLY A 243 0.40 -2.82 12.24
C GLY A 243 1.26 -4.03 11.88
N THR A 244 2.51 -4.12 12.36
CA THR A 244 3.38 -5.27 12.03
C THR A 244 3.00 -6.55 12.78
N ARG A 245 2.28 -6.46 13.89
CA ARG A 245 1.80 -7.64 14.64
C ARG A 245 0.85 -8.51 13.81
N GLN A 246 -0.01 -7.92 12.99
CA GLN A 246 -0.90 -8.69 12.10
C GLN A 246 -0.13 -9.51 11.07
N PHE A 247 1.08 -9.05 10.71
CA PHE A 247 2.00 -9.79 9.85
C PHE A 247 2.84 -10.83 10.61
N GLY A 248 2.65 -10.96 11.92
CA GLY A 248 3.30 -11.97 12.74
C GLY A 248 4.65 -11.55 13.34
N PHE A 249 5.04 -10.28 13.23
CA PHE A 249 6.27 -9.78 13.85
C PHE A 249 6.12 -9.63 15.36
N ASP A 250 7.15 -10.01 16.07
CA ASP A 250 7.31 -9.74 17.48
C ASP A 250 7.76 -8.29 17.68
N VAL A 251 7.37 -7.68 18.80
CA VAL A 251 7.62 -6.26 19.09
C VAL A 251 8.34 -6.13 20.42
N PHE A 252 9.49 -5.44 20.41
CA PHE A 252 10.32 -5.22 21.59
C PHE A 252 10.57 -3.73 21.79
N ASP A 253 10.89 -3.37 23.02
CA ASP A 253 11.32 -2.03 23.34
C ASP A 253 12.70 -1.74 22.77
N LEU A 254 12.89 -0.52 22.29
CA LEU A 254 14.19 -0.07 21.85
C LEU A 254 15.02 0.31 23.09
N PRO A 255 16.24 -0.22 23.25
CA PRO A 255 17.10 0.13 24.37
C PRO A 255 17.32 1.64 24.48
N ASP A 256 17.44 2.14 25.69
CA ASP A 256 17.75 3.55 25.92
C ASP A 256 19.13 3.90 25.35
N GLY A 257 19.28 5.11 24.84
CA GLY A 257 20.51 5.60 24.26
C GLY A 257 20.32 6.51 23.05
N PHE A 258 21.45 6.96 22.49
CA PHE A 258 21.49 7.89 21.34
C PHE A 258 20.66 7.40 20.14
N PHE A 259 20.70 6.09 19.86
CA PHE A 259 19.97 5.50 18.73
C PHE A 259 18.45 5.60 18.92
N ARG A 260 17.94 5.42 20.14
CA ARG A 260 16.51 5.61 20.46
C ARG A 260 16.09 7.05 20.24
N SER A 261 16.88 7.99 20.73
CA SER A 261 16.61 9.42 20.59
C SER A 261 16.66 9.87 19.14
N PHE A 262 17.71 9.48 18.40
CA PHE A 262 17.86 9.79 16.98
C PHE A 262 16.74 9.18 16.14
N SER A 263 16.46 7.88 16.32
CA SER A 263 15.37 7.20 15.60
C SER A 263 14.02 7.82 15.94
N GLY A 264 13.80 8.23 17.19
CA GLY A 264 12.58 8.92 17.61
C GLY A 264 12.39 10.25 16.89
N VAL A 265 13.42 11.08 16.81
CA VAL A 265 13.37 12.38 16.10
C VAL A 265 13.17 12.17 14.61
N TYR A 266 13.96 11.30 13.98
CA TYR A 266 13.87 11.00 12.56
C TYR A 266 12.48 10.50 12.16
N LEU A 267 11.95 9.51 12.90
CA LEU A 267 10.66 8.91 12.61
C LEU A 267 9.48 9.85 12.91
N ARG A 268 9.59 10.73 13.93
CA ARG A 268 8.59 11.79 14.19
C ARG A 268 8.57 12.82 13.07
N LEU A 269 9.75 13.22 12.58
CA LEU A 269 9.86 14.12 11.43
C LEU A 269 9.21 13.51 10.19
N MET A 270 9.48 12.22 9.93
CA MET A 270 8.84 11.46 8.85
C MET A 270 7.31 11.45 9.01
N MET A 271 6.80 11.16 10.22
CA MET A 271 5.36 11.17 10.48
C MET A 271 4.75 12.56 10.32
N ALA A 272 5.43 13.64 10.69
CA ALA A 272 4.97 15.00 10.47
C ALA A 272 4.84 15.34 8.96
N VAL A 273 5.70 14.76 8.13
CA VAL A 273 5.66 14.88 6.67
C VAL A 273 4.54 14.04 6.07
N ILE A 274 4.37 12.80 6.54
CA ILE A 274 3.40 11.83 5.99
C ILE A 274 1.98 12.12 6.47
N HIS A 275 1.79 12.65 7.69
CA HIS A 275 0.45 12.77 8.27
C HIS A 275 -0.37 13.88 7.59
N PRO A 276 -1.60 13.58 7.08
CA PRO A 276 -2.46 14.57 6.42
C PRO A 276 -2.82 15.76 7.32
N GLU A 277 -3.03 15.53 8.62
CA GLU A 277 -3.44 16.55 9.60
C GLU A 277 -2.25 17.30 10.27
N GLY A 278 -0.99 16.93 9.92
CA GLY A 278 0.21 17.66 10.31
C GLY A 278 0.55 17.71 11.81
N LYS A 279 1.21 18.83 12.23
CA LYS A 279 1.82 19.02 13.55
C LYS A 279 0.86 18.85 14.74
N GLU A 280 -0.36 19.32 14.65
CA GLU A 280 -1.29 19.39 15.81
C GLU A 280 -1.63 18.02 16.39
N ARG A 281 -1.74 16.99 15.54
CA ARG A 281 -2.04 15.64 16.02
C ARG A 281 -0.79 14.88 16.47
N VAL A 282 0.37 15.21 15.92
CA VAL A 282 1.65 14.68 16.39
C VAL A 282 1.93 15.16 17.81
N GLU A 283 1.63 16.43 18.12
CA GLU A 283 1.82 17.01 19.46
C GLU A 283 0.86 16.42 20.51
N ARG A 284 -0.40 16.20 20.16
CA ARG A 284 -1.41 15.63 21.08
C ARG A 284 -1.19 14.14 21.39
N ARG A 285 -0.41 13.41 20.61
CA ARG A 285 -0.17 11.96 20.78
C ARG A 285 1.32 11.58 20.80
N THR A 286 2.20 12.51 21.12
CA THR A 286 3.66 12.29 21.17
C THR A 286 4.06 11.13 22.07
N GLN A 287 3.29 10.86 23.13
CA GLN A 287 3.51 9.72 24.05
C GLN A 287 3.38 8.34 23.36
N PHE A 288 2.68 8.25 22.23
CA PHE A 288 2.46 6.99 21.50
C PHE A 288 3.43 6.80 20.32
N LEU A 289 4.23 7.82 20.00
CA LEU A 289 5.19 7.78 18.90
C LEU A 289 6.58 7.36 19.40
N VAL A 290 6.65 6.22 20.09
CA VAL A 290 7.89 5.62 20.52
C VAL A 290 8.26 4.51 19.52
N PRO A 291 9.45 4.60 18.89
CA PRO A 291 9.89 3.55 17.99
C PRO A 291 10.08 2.23 18.75
N LYS A 292 9.68 1.14 18.15
CA LYS A 292 9.85 -0.22 18.67
C LYS A 292 10.66 -1.05 17.68
N ILE A 293 11.39 -2.02 18.20
CA ILE A 293 11.98 -3.09 17.41
C ILE A 293 10.84 -4.02 16.95
N VAL A 294 10.87 -4.39 15.67
CA VAL A 294 10.04 -5.44 15.10
C VAL A 294 10.95 -6.51 14.55
N ALA A 295 10.74 -7.76 14.95
CA ALA A 295 11.58 -8.87 14.52
C ALA A 295 10.74 -10.13 14.30
N MET A 296 11.23 -11.00 13.41
CA MET A 296 10.63 -12.31 13.15
C MET A 296 11.73 -13.25 12.67
N SER A 297 11.78 -14.47 13.16
CA SER A 297 12.74 -15.45 12.68
C SER A 297 12.52 -15.71 11.17
N ARG A 298 13.61 -16.03 10.47
CA ARG A 298 13.52 -16.37 9.05
C ARG A 298 12.59 -17.55 8.81
N ASP A 299 12.74 -18.59 9.61
CA ASP A 299 12.01 -19.85 9.39
C ASP A 299 10.51 -19.68 9.64
N ARG A 300 10.12 -18.97 10.69
CA ARG A 300 8.72 -18.60 10.94
C ARG A 300 8.16 -17.73 9.84
N PHE A 301 8.95 -16.79 9.31
CA PHE A 301 8.52 -15.92 8.21
C PHE A 301 8.26 -16.72 6.92
N VAL A 302 9.21 -17.58 6.54
CA VAL A 302 9.10 -18.44 5.36
C VAL A 302 7.92 -19.41 5.51
N SER A 303 7.80 -20.10 6.65
CA SER A 303 6.68 -20.99 6.92
C SER A 303 5.33 -20.27 6.77
N ARG A 304 5.18 -19.10 7.40
CA ARG A 304 3.94 -18.33 7.38
C ARG A 304 3.50 -17.90 5.98
N TYR A 305 4.45 -17.47 5.13
CA TYR A 305 4.13 -16.83 3.86
C TYR A 305 4.27 -17.75 2.63
N LEU A 306 4.91 -18.90 2.77
CA LEU A 306 4.97 -19.92 1.71
C LEU A 306 4.08 -21.13 1.97
N HIS A 307 3.93 -21.54 3.24
CA HIS A 307 3.21 -22.77 3.57
C HIS A 307 1.85 -22.53 4.25
N GLY A 308 1.50 -21.26 4.51
CA GLY A 308 0.28 -20.89 5.22
C GLY A 308 0.44 -20.92 6.75
N PRO A 309 -0.55 -20.41 7.50
CA PRO A 309 -0.49 -20.42 8.96
C PRO A 309 -0.44 -21.86 9.49
N GLU A 310 0.59 -22.18 10.27
CA GLU A 310 0.61 -23.45 11.02
C GLU A 310 -0.70 -23.57 11.81
N GLN A 311 -1.45 -24.63 11.55
CA GLN A 311 -2.53 -25.01 12.46
C GLN A 311 -1.90 -25.30 13.82
N PRO A 312 -2.43 -24.79 14.94
CA PRO A 312 -1.92 -25.10 16.27
C PRO A 312 -1.93 -26.62 16.42
N LYS A 313 -0.75 -27.21 16.62
CA LYS A 313 -0.60 -28.65 16.90
C LYS A 313 -1.60 -29.00 17.99
N GLY A 314 -2.54 -29.86 17.65
CA GLY A 314 -3.67 -30.25 18.48
C GLY A 314 -3.21 -30.62 19.90
N ARG A 315 -3.87 -30.05 20.88
CA ARG A 315 -3.86 -30.61 22.24
C ARG A 315 -4.21 -32.08 22.11
N SER A 316 -3.27 -32.94 22.47
CA SER A 316 -3.49 -34.36 22.62
C SER A 316 -4.76 -34.57 23.43
N ARG A 317 -5.77 -35.17 22.83
CA ARG A 317 -6.94 -35.66 23.55
C ARG A 317 -6.44 -36.68 24.57
N SER A 318 -6.55 -36.34 25.83
CA SER A 318 -6.43 -37.34 26.92
C SER A 318 -7.44 -38.46 26.69
N PRO A 319 -7.07 -39.70 26.86
CA PRO A 319 -7.99 -40.81 26.68
C PRO A 319 -9.11 -40.75 27.73
N ALA A 320 -10.34 -40.90 27.25
CA ALA A 320 -11.52 -40.99 28.08
C ALA A 320 -11.39 -42.14 29.06
N LEU A 321 -11.47 -41.86 30.34
CA LEU A 321 -11.66 -42.89 31.40
C LEU A 321 -13.03 -43.53 31.18
N THR A 322 -12.98 -44.81 30.78
CA THR A 322 -14.12 -45.71 30.76
C THR A 322 -14.39 -46.11 32.21
N THR A 323 -15.45 -45.61 32.81
CA THR A 323 -16.01 -46.16 34.05
C THR A 323 -17.11 -47.15 33.70
N ARG A 324 -16.96 -48.34 34.27
CA ARG A 324 -17.98 -49.38 34.35
C ARG A 324 -19.14 -48.94 35.21
#